data_df0e5383309a7d703a4f8ccd8c1c408d
#
_entry.id   df0e5383309a7d703a4f8ccd8c1c408d
#
_cell.length_a   1.000
_cell.length_b   1.000
_cell.length_c   1.000
_cell.angle_alpha   90.00
_cell.angle_beta   90.00
_cell.angle_gamma   90.00
#
_symmetry.space_group_name_H-M   'P 1'
#
loop_
_entity.id
_entity.type
_entity.pdbx_description
1 polymer ?
#
loop_
_entity_poly.entity_id
_entity_poly.type
_entity_poly.pdbx_seq_one_letter_code
_entity_poly.pdbx_strand_id
1 'polypeptide(L)'
;MTRPSDRNFDDLSKRFKNNIYGTPKGMLRLYALREDFSNAEIGNQYPLTILDAGGGMGQFSSELAEKGHKIELCDISHEMLEGAKSLFFEQGLISQINLTQCGIQEIPQKFDQQFDLVMNHAVLEWLVDPAEALAILYQQVKPGGWLSIMFYNIHGRTWRGLMNGKLHAPATSTERMAKEGIAPQQ
;
A
#
# COMPACT_ATOMS: atom_id res chain seq x y z
N MET A 1 9.58 -27.42 -7.34
CA MET A 1 8.96 -26.19 -7.86
C MET A 1 8.74 -25.27 -6.67
N THR A 2 9.43 -24.14 -6.62
CA THR A 2 9.19 -23.11 -5.60
C THR A 2 7.81 -22.52 -5.82
N ARG A 3 7.02 -22.37 -4.74
CA ARG A 3 5.71 -21.70 -4.82
C ARG A 3 5.96 -20.23 -5.25
N PRO A 4 5.08 -19.65 -6.09
CA PRO A 4 5.12 -18.22 -6.37
C PRO A 4 5.10 -17.45 -5.04
N SER A 5 5.87 -16.38 -4.93
CA SER A 5 5.91 -15.53 -3.75
C SER A 5 5.53 -14.09 -4.12
N ASP A 6 4.98 -13.35 -3.18
CA ASP A 6 4.71 -11.94 -3.33
C ASP A 6 6.01 -11.17 -3.63
N ARG A 7 5.90 -10.08 -4.38
CA ARG A 7 7.07 -9.29 -4.80
C ARG A 7 7.62 -8.47 -3.63
N ASN A 8 8.86 -8.76 -3.23
CA ASN A 8 9.62 -7.92 -2.31
C ASN A 8 10.37 -6.81 -3.08
N PHE A 9 10.44 -5.62 -2.52
CA PHE A 9 11.00 -4.41 -3.12
C PHE A 9 12.34 -3.96 -2.56
N ASP A 10 13.07 -4.79 -1.83
CA ASP A 10 14.39 -4.45 -1.27
C ASP A 10 15.37 -3.98 -2.35
N ASP A 11 15.30 -4.59 -3.55
CA ASP A 11 16.13 -4.25 -4.71
C ASP A 11 15.79 -2.89 -5.34
N LEU A 12 14.61 -2.34 -5.06
CA LEU A 12 14.08 -1.11 -5.66
C LEU A 12 13.91 0.04 -4.66
N SER A 13 14.23 -0.15 -3.39
CA SER A 13 14.00 0.82 -2.31
C SER A 13 14.61 2.20 -2.62
N LYS A 14 15.86 2.25 -3.13
CA LYS A 14 16.53 3.50 -3.56
C LYS A 14 15.80 4.19 -4.71
N ARG A 15 15.23 3.42 -5.62
CA ARG A 15 14.46 3.93 -6.77
C ARG A 15 13.08 4.43 -6.34
N PHE A 16 12.49 3.81 -5.34
CA PHE A 16 11.22 4.24 -4.74
C PHE A 16 11.37 5.57 -4.00
N LYS A 17 12.42 5.73 -3.20
CA LYS A 17 12.71 6.97 -2.47
C LYS A 17 12.78 8.21 -3.39
N ASN A 18 13.40 8.05 -4.58
CA ASN A 18 13.62 9.16 -5.51
C ASN A 18 12.52 9.35 -6.56
N ASN A 19 11.72 8.31 -6.86
CA ASN A 19 10.88 8.30 -8.05
C ASN A 19 9.37 8.21 -7.81
N ILE A 20 8.90 7.90 -6.60
CA ILE A 20 7.44 7.73 -6.41
C ILE A 20 6.82 9.00 -5.84
N TYR A 21 7.31 9.53 -4.74
CA TYR A 21 6.65 10.64 -4.05
C TYR A 21 7.16 12.02 -4.47
N GLY A 22 8.39 12.14 -4.98
CA GLY A 22 8.91 13.36 -5.62
C GLY A 22 8.47 13.56 -7.06
N THR A 23 7.63 12.66 -7.62
CA THR A 23 7.15 12.76 -8.99
C THR A 23 5.72 13.32 -9.05
N PRO A 24 5.32 13.94 -10.19
CA PRO A 24 3.94 14.37 -10.40
C PRO A 24 2.89 13.25 -10.16
N LYS A 25 3.24 12.02 -10.50
CA LYS A 25 2.38 10.84 -10.26
C LYS A 25 2.18 10.56 -8.77
N GLY A 26 3.24 10.64 -7.98
CA GLY A 26 3.16 10.44 -6.52
C GLY A 26 2.38 11.54 -5.83
N MET A 27 2.61 12.80 -6.25
CA MET A 27 1.86 13.95 -5.75
C MET A 27 0.36 13.84 -6.06
N LEU A 28 0.00 13.43 -7.29
CA LEU A 28 -1.39 13.21 -7.68
C LEU A 28 -2.05 12.09 -6.88
N ARG A 29 -1.30 11.03 -6.58
CA ARG A 29 -1.79 9.94 -5.74
C ARG A 29 -2.13 10.39 -4.32
N LEU A 30 -1.22 11.13 -3.68
CA LEU A 30 -1.46 11.68 -2.34
C LEU A 30 -2.61 12.68 -2.35
N TYR A 31 -2.71 13.52 -3.38
CA TYR A 31 -3.82 14.44 -3.54
C TYR A 31 -5.16 13.69 -3.62
N ALA A 32 -5.27 12.67 -4.46
CA ALA A 32 -6.48 11.87 -4.59
C ALA A 32 -6.87 11.19 -3.26
N LEU A 33 -5.90 10.62 -2.54
CA LEU A 33 -6.16 10.02 -1.22
C LEU A 33 -6.66 11.05 -0.20
N ARG A 34 -6.08 12.26 -0.17
CA ARG A 34 -6.54 13.33 0.72
C ARG A 34 -7.99 13.75 0.41
N GLU A 35 -8.33 13.90 -0.88
CA GLU A 35 -9.69 14.21 -1.32
C GLU A 35 -10.67 13.09 -0.94
N ASP A 36 -10.33 11.82 -1.20
CA ASP A 36 -11.18 10.68 -0.88
C ASP A 36 -11.43 10.57 0.63
N PHE A 37 -10.38 10.76 1.44
CA PHE A 37 -10.49 10.71 2.91
C PHE A 37 -11.31 11.89 3.46
N SER A 38 -11.13 13.07 2.89
CA SER A 38 -11.91 14.26 3.24
C SER A 38 -13.39 14.08 2.91
N ASN A 39 -13.70 13.60 1.70
CA ASN A 39 -15.07 13.39 1.24
C ASN A 39 -15.80 12.29 2.03
N ALA A 40 -15.06 11.28 2.49
CA ALA A 40 -15.60 10.20 3.32
C ALA A 40 -15.54 10.53 4.83
N GLU A 41 -15.07 11.72 5.21
CA GLU A 41 -14.94 12.19 6.60
C GLU A 41 -14.11 11.24 7.50
N ILE A 42 -13.17 10.47 6.90
CA ILE A 42 -12.35 9.50 7.62
C ILE A 42 -11.39 10.21 8.58
N GLY A 43 -11.49 9.89 9.88
CA GLY A 43 -10.59 10.40 10.90
C GLY A 43 -10.84 11.85 11.35
N ASN A 44 -11.96 12.46 10.98
CA ASN A 44 -12.25 13.85 11.33
C ASN A 44 -12.76 14.03 12.78
N GLN A 45 -13.32 12.98 13.40
CA GLN A 45 -14.03 13.09 14.66
C GLN A 45 -13.20 12.68 15.88
N TYR A 46 -12.28 11.70 15.73
CA TYR A 46 -11.45 11.16 16.82
C TYR A 46 -10.21 10.46 16.26
N PRO A 47 -9.15 10.31 17.08
CA PRO A 47 -7.98 9.54 16.67
C PRO A 47 -8.32 8.09 16.37
N LEU A 48 -7.88 7.61 15.21
CA LEU A 48 -8.07 6.24 14.74
C LEU A 48 -6.85 5.37 15.07
N THR A 49 -7.09 4.05 15.21
CA THR A 49 -6.07 3.02 15.06
C THR A 49 -6.09 2.52 13.62
N ILE A 50 -4.98 2.63 12.92
CA ILE A 50 -4.87 2.41 11.48
C ILE A 50 -3.88 1.30 11.20
N LEU A 51 -4.26 0.32 10.36
CA LEU A 51 -3.36 -0.64 9.77
C LEU A 51 -3.02 -0.19 8.33
N ASP A 52 -1.74 0.03 8.05
CA ASP A 52 -1.25 0.26 6.68
C ASP A 52 -0.53 -1.00 6.19
N ALA A 53 -1.26 -1.85 5.46
CA ALA A 53 -0.80 -3.14 4.99
C ALA A 53 -0.08 -3.01 3.63
N GLY A 54 1.23 -3.22 3.63
CA GLY A 54 2.10 -2.93 2.49
C GLY A 54 2.37 -1.43 2.37
N GLY A 55 2.51 -0.75 3.51
CA GLY A 55 2.61 0.72 3.60
C GLY A 55 3.91 1.30 3.05
N GLY A 56 4.89 0.45 2.72
CA GLY A 56 6.16 0.88 2.18
C GLY A 56 6.88 1.88 3.08
N MET A 57 7.19 3.06 2.56
CA MET A 57 7.86 4.13 3.32
C MET A 57 6.89 5.01 4.16
N GLY A 58 5.60 4.73 4.18
CA GLY A 58 4.64 5.35 5.07
C GLY A 58 4.28 6.82 4.80
N GLN A 59 4.42 7.31 3.56
CA GLN A 59 4.19 8.73 3.26
C GLN A 59 2.78 9.20 3.58
N PHE A 60 1.76 8.44 3.17
CA PHE A 60 0.39 8.81 3.51
C PHE A 60 0.09 8.56 4.99
N SER A 61 0.64 7.49 5.55
CA SER A 61 0.55 7.18 6.98
C SER A 61 1.16 8.27 7.85
N SER A 62 2.26 8.92 7.42
CA SER A 62 2.82 10.04 8.18
C SER A 62 1.87 11.24 8.26
N GLU A 63 1.14 11.55 7.17
CA GLU A 63 0.12 12.61 7.18
C GLU A 63 -1.06 12.30 8.13
N LEU A 64 -1.41 11.02 8.25
CA LEU A 64 -2.43 10.59 9.21
C LEU A 64 -1.90 10.63 10.65
N ALA A 65 -0.65 10.27 10.86
CA ALA A 65 0.01 10.39 12.16
C ALA A 65 0.12 11.86 12.64
N GLU A 66 0.38 12.82 11.74
CA GLU A 66 0.35 14.26 12.04
C GLU A 66 -1.01 14.74 12.56
N LYS A 67 -2.11 14.08 12.15
CA LYS A 67 -3.47 14.34 12.65
C LYS A 67 -3.78 13.65 13.98
N GLY A 68 -2.80 12.94 14.55
CA GLY A 68 -2.92 12.29 15.86
C GLY A 68 -3.38 10.84 15.82
N HIS A 69 -3.47 10.22 14.63
CA HIS A 69 -3.81 8.79 14.49
C HIS A 69 -2.65 7.90 14.91
N LYS A 70 -2.95 6.67 15.33
CA LYS A 70 -1.97 5.62 15.64
C LYS A 70 -1.84 4.67 14.45
N ILE A 71 -0.61 4.44 14.01
CA ILE A 71 -0.31 3.68 12.80
C ILE A 71 0.40 2.37 13.17
N GLU A 72 -0.18 1.26 12.74
CA GLU A 72 0.48 -0.04 12.59
C GLU A 72 0.82 -0.21 11.11
N LEU A 73 2.07 -0.08 10.74
CA LEU A 73 2.52 -0.22 9.34
C LEU A 73 3.24 -1.54 9.18
N CYS A 74 2.81 -2.36 8.25
CA CYS A 74 3.53 -3.58 7.89
C CYS A 74 3.94 -3.58 6.41
N ASP A 75 5.10 -4.17 6.15
CA ASP A 75 5.62 -4.42 4.80
C ASP A 75 6.53 -5.65 4.82
N ILE A 76 6.62 -6.37 3.70
CA ILE A 76 7.55 -7.49 3.55
C ILE A 76 9.00 -7.03 3.37
N SER A 77 9.20 -5.79 2.92
CA SER A 77 10.51 -5.19 2.64
C SER A 77 11.07 -4.52 3.88
N HIS A 78 12.20 -5.04 4.35
CA HIS A 78 12.95 -4.42 5.44
C HIS A 78 13.42 -3.00 5.10
N GLU A 79 13.89 -2.79 3.88
CA GLU A 79 14.37 -1.50 3.39
C GLU A 79 13.26 -0.42 3.37
N MET A 80 12.03 -0.81 3.04
CA MET A 80 10.88 0.09 3.08
C MET A 80 10.57 0.51 4.53
N LEU A 81 10.61 -0.41 5.47
CA LEU A 81 10.36 -0.14 6.89
C LEU A 81 11.44 0.77 7.50
N GLU A 82 12.71 0.60 7.15
CA GLU A 82 13.77 1.51 7.56
C GLU A 82 13.57 2.92 6.96
N GLY A 83 13.07 3.01 5.74
CA GLY A 83 12.65 4.27 5.12
C GLY A 83 11.50 4.94 5.86
N ALA A 84 10.47 4.17 6.25
CA ALA A 84 9.36 4.65 7.06
C ALA A 84 9.83 5.15 8.42
N LYS A 85 10.66 4.37 9.11
CA LYS A 85 11.24 4.75 10.40
C LYS A 85 11.99 6.09 10.33
N SER A 86 12.80 6.26 9.30
CA SER A 86 13.55 7.51 9.07
C SER A 86 12.59 8.69 8.85
N LEU A 87 11.56 8.52 8.01
CA LEU A 87 10.56 9.54 7.73
C LEU A 87 9.84 9.98 9.01
N PHE A 88 9.32 9.03 9.79
CA PHE A 88 8.60 9.34 11.03
C PHE A 88 9.50 9.95 12.10
N PHE A 89 10.77 9.55 12.15
CA PHE A 89 11.75 10.15 13.04
C PHE A 89 12.04 11.62 12.67
N GLU A 90 12.30 11.90 11.39
CA GLU A 90 12.56 13.25 10.87
C GLU A 90 11.38 14.20 11.11
N GLN A 91 10.14 13.68 11.09
CA GLN A 91 8.93 14.46 11.35
C GLN A 91 8.54 14.52 12.84
N GLY A 92 9.28 13.86 13.74
CA GLY A 92 8.94 13.81 15.17
C GLY A 92 7.73 12.96 15.51
N LEU A 93 7.34 12.02 14.63
CA LEU A 93 6.12 11.20 14.72
C LEU A 93 6.38 9.76 15.16
N ILE A 94 7.60 9.44 15.58
CA ILE A 94 8.00 8.05 15.89
C ILE A 94 7.14 7.38 16.98
N SER A 95 6.53 8.15 17.87
CA SER A 95 5.62 7.65 18.90
C SER A 95 4.22 7.30 18.39
N GLN A 96 3.88 7.64 17.15
CA GLN A 96 2.61 7.37 16.50
C GLN A 96 2.65 6.13 15.62
N ILE A 97 3.82 5.55 15.36
CA ILE A 97 3.97 4.42 14.46
C ILE A 97 4.60 3.21 15.14
N ASN A 98 4.05 2.04 14.84
CA ASN A 98 4.72 0.75 15.02
C ASN A 98 4.99 0.14 13.63
N LEU A 99 6.17 -0.45 13.48
CA LEU A 99 6.63 -1.06 12.22
C LEU A 99 6.77 -2.56 12.41
N THR A 100 6.13 -3.34 11.56
CA THR A 100 6.17 -4.81 11.60
C THR A 100 6.56 -5.37 10.24
N GLN A 101 7.64 -6.13 10.19
CA GLN A 101 8.01 -6.82 8.96
C GLN A 101 7.19 -8.10 8.83
N CYS A 102 6.20 -8.09 7.93
CA CYS A 102 5.40 -9.27 7.59
C CYS A 102 4.66 -9.09 6.26
N GLY A 103 4.27 -10.21 5.65
CA GLY A 103 3.33 -10.26 4.55
C GLY A 103 1.88 -10.12 5.01
N ILE A 104 0.96 -9.85 4.08
CA ILE A 104 -0.48 -9.71 4.39
C ILE A 104 -1.03 -11.02 4.99
N GLN A 105 -0.55 -12.17 4.52
CA GLN A 105 -0.98 -13.48 5.01
C GLN A 105 -0.60 -13.74 6.49
N GLU A 106 0.38 -13.02 7.00
CA GLU A 106 0.85 -13.14 8.39
C GLU A 106 0.14 -12.17 9.35
N ILE A 107 -0.61 -11.18 8.83
CA ILE A 107 -1.30 -10.15 9.62
C ILE A 107 -2.15 -10.74 10.76
N PRO A 108 -2.98 -11.78 10.53
CA PRO A 108 -3.80 -12.35 11.61
C PRO A 108 -3.02 -12.96 12.78
N GLN A 109 -1.73 -13.27 12.55
CA GLN A 109 -0.85 -13.84 13.58
C GLN A 109 0.00 -12.77 14.28
N LYS A 110 0.11 -11.59 13.66
CA LYS A 110 0.92 -10.48 14.17
C LYS A 110 0.11 -9.46 14.96
N PHE A 111 -1.18 -9.34 14.66
CA PHE A 111 -2.05 -8.36 15.28
C PHE A 111 -3.28 -9.03 15.87
N ASP A 112 -3.43 -8.94 17.20
CA ASP A 112 -4.57 -9.51 17.94
C ASP A 112 -5.79 -8.56 17.98
N GLN A 113 -5.72 -7.42 17.29
CA GLN A 113 -6.74 -6.38 17.29
C GLN A 113 -7.27 -6.07 15.90
N GLN A 114 -8.50 -5.58 15.84
CA GLN A 114 -9.05 -4.94 14.64
C GLN A 114 -8.77 -3.44 14.66
N PHE A 115 -8.86 -2.81 13.49
CA PHE A 115 -8.50 -1.42 13.24
C PHE A 115 -9.71 -0.59 12.80
N ASP A 116 -9.72 0.69 13.16
CA ASP A 116 -10.76 1.63 12.72
C ASP A 116 -10.66 1.89 11.20
N LEU A 117 -9.43 1.83 10.67
CA LEU A 117 -9.12 1.94 9.26
C LEU A 117 -8.06 0.92 8.87
N VAL A 118 -8.29 0.19 7.80
CA VAL A 118 -7.28 -0.65 7.13
C VAL A 118 -7.01 -0.07 5.75
N MET A 119 -5.75 0.17 5.44
CA MET A 119 -5.29 0.68 4.15
C MET A 119 -4.48 -0.39 3.41
N ASN A 120 -4.66 -0.45 2.09
CA ASN A 120 -3.83 -1.26 1.19
C ASN A 120 -3.72 -0.54 -0.16
N HIS A 121 -2.66 0.24 -0.33
CA HIS A 121 -2.52 1.16 -1.45
C HIS A 121 -1.41 0.74 -2.41
N ALA A 122 -1.79 0.38 -3.64
CA ALA A 122 -0.91 -0.05 -4.74
C ALA A 122 -0.07 -1.30 -4.39
N VAL A 123 -0.68 -2.26 -3.70
CA VAL A 123 -0.08 -3.51 -3.25
C VAL A 123 -0.68 -4.70 -3.99
N LEU A 124 -2.00 -4.72 -4.25
CA LEU A 124 -2.72 -5.86 -4.82
C LEU A 124 -2.10 -6.37 -6.13
N GLU A 125 -1.50 -5.50 -6.93
CA GLU A 125 -0.84 -5.81 -8.19
C GLU A 125 0.42 -6.69 -8.04
N TRP A 126 0.94 -6.80 -6.82
CA TRP A 126 2.20 -7.46 -6.49
C TRP A 126 1.99 -8.79 -5.76
N LEU A 127 0.73 -9.09 -5.41
CA LEU A 127 0.36 -10.30 -4.67
C LEU A 127 0.06 -11.46 -5.61
N VAL A 128 0.40 -12.65 -5.15
CA VAL A 128 0.08 -13.91 -5.83
C VAL A 128 -1.42 -14.18 -5.78
N ASP A 129 -2.03 -13.98 -4.61
CA ASP A 129 -3.48 -14.11 -4.39
C ASP A 129 -4.09 -12.83 -3.78
N PRO A 130 -4.49 -11.87 -4.65
CA PRO A 130 -5.14 -10.65 -4.18
C PRO A 130 -6.50 -10.89 -3.50
N ALA A 131 -7.21 -11.97 -3.84
CA ALA A 131 -8.52 -12.27 -3.27
C ALA A 131 -8.39 -12.75 -1.81
N GLU A 132 -7.42 -13.63 -1.54
CA GLU A 132 -7.08 -14.05 -0.18
C GLU A 132 -6.65 -12.83 0.66
N ALA A 133 -5.77 -11.99 0.12
CA ALA A 133 -5.30 -10.78 0.80
C ALA A 133 -6.46 -9.85 1.17
N LEU A 134 -7.41 -9.60 0.25
CA LEU A 134 -8.59 -8.79 0.53
C LEU A 134 -9.47 -9.39 1.64
N ALA A 135 -9.64 -10.71 1.67
CA ALA A 135 -10.40 -11.38 2.72
C ALA A 135 -9.73 -11.21 4.09
N ILE A 136 -8.40 -11.35 4.15
CA ILE A 136 -7.61 -11.12 5.38
C ILE A 136 -7.77 -9.67 5.84
N LEU A 137 -7.55 -8.69 4.96
CA LEU A 137 -7.63 -7.27 5.29
C LEU A 137 -9.02 -6.86 5.78
N TYR A 138 -10.07 -7.40 5.14
CA TYR A 138 -11.45 -7.15 5.57
C TYR A 138 -11.72 -7.62 7.00
N GLN A 139 -11.16 -8.77 7.40
CA GLN A 139 -11.29 -9.31 8.76
C GLN A 139 -10.58 -8.44 9.82
N GLN A 140 -9.61 -7.62 9.42
CA GLN A 140 -8.92 -6.70 10.31
C GLN A 140 -9.69 -5.40 10.56
N VAL A 141 -10.79 -5.14 9.84
CA VAL A 141 -11.59 -3.94 10.01
C VAL A 141 -12.59 -4.13 11.14
N LYS A 142 -12.64 -3.18 12.09
CA LYS A 142 -13.68 -3.14 13.13
C LYS A 142 -15.09 -3.03 12.51
N PRO A 143 -16.12 -3.51 13.17
CA PRO A 143 -17.50 -3.20 12.76
C PRO A 143 -17.71 -1.69 12.65
N GLY A 144 -18.19 -1.21 11.48
CA GLY A 144 -18.33 0.22 11.19
C GLY A 144 -17.05 0.97 10.83
N GLY A 145 -15.92 0.26 10.74
CA GLY A 145 -14.65 0.82 10.29
C GLY A 145 -14.53 0.91 8.77
N TRP A 146 -13.36 1.29 8.30
CA TRP A 146 -13.08 1.60 6.89
C TRP A 146 -12.02 0.65 6.31
N LEU A 147 -12.23 0.24 5.04
CA LEU A 147 -11.22 -0.43 4.23
C LEU A 147 -10.91 0.45 3.01
N SER A 148 -9.72 1.03 2.99
CA SER A 148 -9.26 1.88 1.88
C SER A 148 -8.33 1.11 0.97
N ILE A 149 -8.70 0.95 -0.29
CA ILE A 149 -7.95 0.18 -1.29
C ILE A 149 -7.68 1.06 -2.50
N MET A 150 -6.41 1.12 -2.91
CA MET A 150 -6.00 1.75 -4.15
C MET A 150 -5.23 0.76 -5.02
N PHE A 151 -5.63 0.64 -6.28
CA PHE A 151 -5.02 -0.28 -7.25
C PHE A 151 -5.08 0.26 -8.68
N TYR A 152 -4.31 -0.34 -9.60
CA TYR A 152 -4.39 0.01 -11.01
C TYR A 152 -5.65 -0.55 -11.66
N ASN A 153 -6.56 0.31 -12.09
CA ASN A 153 -7.75 -0.12 -12.81
C ASN A 153 -7.45 -0.44 -14.28
N ILE A 154 -8.31 -1.27 -14.89
CA ILE A 154 -8.17 -1.70 -16.27
C ILE A 154 -8.21 -0.54 -17.28
N HIS A 155 -9.03 0.46 -17.02
CA HIS A 155 -9.18 1.62 -17.91
C HIS A 155 -7.91 2.45 -17.95
N GLY A 156 -7.27 2.71 -16.80
CA GLY A 156 -6.00 3.41 -16.72
C GLY A 156 -4.87 2.64 -17.42
N ARG A 157 -4.88 1.31 -17.33
CA ARG A 157 -3.93 0.45 -18.06
C ARG A 157 -4.16 0.50 -19.56
N THR A 158 -5.41 0.41 -20.02
CA THR A 158 -5.78 0.48 -21.43
C THR A 158 -5.37 1.83 -22.02
N TRP A 159 -5.72 2.93 -21.33
CA TRP A 159 -5.33 4.29 -21.73
C TRP A 159 -3.82 4.43 -21.88
N ARG A 160 -3.05 3.97 -20.90
CA ARG A 160 -1.58 3.98 -20.95
C ARG A 160 -1.04 3.16 -22.14
N GLY A 161 -1.66 2.02 -22.43
CA GLY A 161 -1.34 1.19 -23.59
C GLY A 161 -1.52 1.96 -24.91
N LEU A 162 -2.66 2.61 -25.06
CA LEU A 162 -2.99 3.43 -26.23
C LEU A 162 -2.00 4.58 -26.42
N MET A 163 -1.71 5.35 -25.36
CA MET A 163 -0.78 6.48 -25.41
C MET A 163 0.66 6.07 -25.77
N ASN A 164 1.03 4.82 -25.46
CA ASN A 164 2.34 4.27 -25.80
C ASN A 164 2.34 3.50 -27.15
N GLY A 165 1.28 3.62 -27.96
CA GLY A 165 1.16 2.95 -29.24
C GLY A 165 0.95 1.41 -29.15
N LYS A 166 0.60 0.90 -27.98
CA LYS A 166 0.41 -0.54 -27.73
C LYS A 166 -1.08 -0.90 -27.81
N LEU A 167 -1.66 -0.84 -29.03
CA LEU A 167 -3.08 -1.10 -29.29
C LEU A 167 -3.55 -2.53 -28.98
N HIS A 168 -2.62 -3.48 -28.84
CA HIS A 168 -2.92 -4.91 -28.72
C HIS A 168 -2.51 -5.49 -27.35
N ALA A 169 -2.58 -4.71 -26.29
CA ALA A 169 -2.35 -5.25 -24.95
C ALA A 169 -3.61 -6.02 -24.50
N PRO A 170 -3.61 -7.36 -24.46
CA PRO A 170 -4.76 -8.09 -23.95
C PRO A 170 -5.07 -7.67 -22.53
N ALA A 171 -6.36 -7.57 -22.22
CA ALA A 171 -6.87 -7.14 -20.92
C ALA A 171 -6.50 -8.10 -19.78
N THR A 172 -5.98 -9.26 -20.10
CA THR A 172 -5.69 -10.34 -19.17
C THR A 172 -4.25 -10.80 -19.32
N SER A 173 -3.26 -10.17 -18.77
CA SER A 173 -1.99 -10.87 -18.70
C SER A 173 -1.16 -10.50 -17.47
N THR A 174 -1.40 -11.25 -16.43
CA THR A 174 -0.41 -11.59 -15.40
C THR A 174 0.93 -11.96 -16.04
N GLU A 175 0.92 -12.73 -17.13
CA GLU A 175 2.11 -13.13 -17.90
C GLU A 175 2.92 -11.97 -18.47
N ARG A 176 2.27 -10.85 -18.83
CA ARG A 176 2.97 -9.68 -19.38
C ARG A 176 3.55 -8.80 -18.29
N MET A 177 2.90 -8.72 -17.14
CA MET A 177 3.44 -8.04 -15.96
C MET A 177 4.69 -8.77 -15.45
N ALA A 178 4.71 -10.10 -15.50
CA ALA A 178 5.90 -10.91 -15.19
C ALA A 178 7.06 -10.63 -16.14
N LYS A 179 6.81 -10.52 -17.47
CA LYS A 179 7.84 -10.19 -18.47
C LYS A 179 8.39 -8.77 -18.37
N GLU A 180 7.59 -7.82 -17.86
CA GLU A 180 7.99 -6.42 -17.66
C GLU A 180 8.59 -6.19 -16.25
N GLY A 181 8.75 -7.24 -15.43
CA GLY A 181 9.21 -7.14 -14.04
C GLY A 181 8.20 -6.43 -13.13
N ILE A 182 6.93 -6.41 -13.52
CA ILE A 182 5.86 -5.62 -12.89
C ILE A 182 4.84 -6.53 -12.17
N ALA A 183 5.00 -7.84 -12.24
CA ALA A 183 4.13 -8.81 -11.56
C ALA A 183 4.95 -9.83 -10.78
N PRO A 184 4.34 -10.58 -9.85
CA PRO A 184 4.97 -11.73 -9.20
C PRO A 184 5.51 -12.68 -10.27
N GLN A 185 6.72 -13.17 -10.08
CA GLN A 185 7.26 -14.22 -10.95
C GLN A 185 6.53 -15.52 -10.62
N GLN A 186 5.90 -16.13 -11.62
CA GLN A 186 5.28 -17.45 -11.51
C GLN A 186 6.33 -18.55 -11.35
#